data_23052d86a79c30839635b7ad16f65cba
#
_entry.id   23052d86a79c30839635b7ad16f65cba
#
_cell.length_a   1.000
_cell.length_b   1.000
_cell.length_c   1.000
_cell.angle_alpha   90.00
_cell.angle_beta   90.00
_cell.angle_gamma   90.00
#
_symmetry.space_group_name_H-M   'P 1'
#
loop_
_entity.id
_entity.type
_entity.pdbx_description
1 polymer ?
#
loop_
_entity_poly.entity_id
_entity_poly.type
_entity_poly.pdbx_seq_one_letter_code
_entity_poly.pdbx_strand_id
1 'polypeptide(L)'
;MSADTTEQVEKFLGFNLPSDSALQQARLQALATGLIGEVTPTSLVSFSSSGILAIVGPLPSALAVAQELPEVDVDGCLVVATDGGDPGTTEIREVEGRSLPVVFGKPAAIEGYLGKFLISLTRDGAEMDLAKAMELPGGVVDIVLDLLREPLLTPEVLPPGYFAPRGDSVALDEACQSIRDLKGQFEKPLYVLYDPDICAHGARGINGCRRCLDVCPADALSTVGEQISVDTHLCHGMGSCSSACPTGALSYAYPNRVDTLNRLRRTINEFSKQTGRAPDLAFFGGEEGGAQLSEHILEIPDHVIPWRDEEVGSTGPEVWLSTIAYGARSITVLTFPQTPPSVCVSVERQASEVNAVLSGLGWTDDTVKVIPVGEEVGSPWSVNGEVAAEITSDWKSATYAGIEDKRTVLRAAIDHLVAQTCDAPSEIALPTGVPFGEVRVDREKCTLCMGCVSVCPTGAILDNKDRPCLSFIEWNCVQCGLCENACPEGAIDLKARLLTDSNIRMERRILNEEEPFKCLGCGKPFTTQSMIEKMEEKLAGHRMFEGDGMRRLKLCEDCRVKDMFKEKS
;
A
#
# COMPACT_ATOMS: atom_id res chain seq x y z
N MET A 1 21.08 28.46 -18.72
CA MET A 1 20.95 27.00 -18.57
C MET A 1 21.63 26.31 -19.73
N SER A 2 22.30 25.16 -19.52
CA SER A 2 22.82 24.35 -20.63
C SER A 2 21.68 23.58 -21.29
N ALA A 3 21.81 23.22 -22.58
CA ALA A 3 20.85 22.38 -23.29
C ALA A 3 20.64 21.03 -22.58
N ASP A 4 21.70 20.46 -22.03
CA ASP A 4 21.72 19.22 -21.23
C ASP A 4 20.80 19.28 -20.00
N THR A 5 20.75 20.43 -19.31
CA THR A 5 19.90 20.66 -18.13
C THR A 5 18.40 20.63 -18.48
N THR A 6 18.04 21.20 -19.61
CA THR A 6 16.64 21.24 -20.07
C THR A 6 16.19 19.84 -20.51
N GLU A 7 17.04 19.13 -21.24
CA GLU A 7 16.77 17.75 -21.69
C GLU A 7 16.56 16.77 -20.52
N GLN A 8 17.35 16.92 -19.45
CA GLN A 8 17.18 16.09 -18.24
C GLN A 8 15.83 16.33 -17.56
N VAL A 9 15.38 17.58 -17.47
CA VAL A 9 14.07 17.93 -16.87
C VAL A 9 12.94 17.45 -17.76
N GLU A 10 13.04 17.63 -19.09
CA GLU A 10 12.07 17.14 -20.06
C GLU A 10 11.91 15.61 -19.96
N LYS A 11 13.00 14.88 -19.94
CA LYS A 11 12.98 13.42 -19.77
C LYS A 11 12.32 12.98 -18.44
N PHE A 12 12.54 13.73 -17.37
CA PHE A 12 11.93 13.45 -16.07
C PHE A 12 10.41 13.71 -16.08
N LEU A 13 9.98 14.83 -16.63
CA LEU A 13 8.56 15.23 -16.62
C LEU A 13 7.74 14.55 -17.74
N GLY A 14 8.39 14.23 -18.88
CA GLY A 14 7.73 13.80 -20.11
C GLY A 14 7.28 14.97 -21.00
N PHE A 15 7.58 16.23 -20.61
CA PHE A 15 7.23 17.44 -21.34
C PHE A 15 8.17 18.60 -21.02
N ASN A 16 8.16 19.62 -21.90
CA ASN A 16 8.96 20.84 -21.73
C ASN A 16 8.23 21.90 -20.92
N LEU A 17 8.90 22.53 -19.97
CA LEU A 17 8.38 23.66 -19.21
C LEU A 17 8.76 25.01 -19.86
N PRO A 18 7.90 26.06 -19.79
CA PRO A 18 8.24 27.41 -20.19
C PRO A 18 9.42 27.97 -19.39
N SER A 19 10.22 28.86 -20.02
CA SER A 19 11.42 29.48 -19.45
C SER A 19 11.51 30.99 -19.69
N ASP A 20 10.39 31.65 -19.94
CA ASP A 20 10.33 33.06 -20.34
C ASP A 20 10.49 34.01 -19.13
N SER A 21 10.03 33.61 -17.94
CA SER A 21 10.13 34.38 -16.71
C SER A 21 11.30 33.96 -15.82
N ALA A 22 11.74 34.85 -14.92
CA ALA A 22 12.77 34.53 -13.93
C ALA A 22 12.34 33.40 -12.98
N LEU A 23 11.04 33.30 -12.63
CA LEU A 23 10.50 32.22 -11.81
C LEU A 23 10.49 30.88 -12.55
N GLN A 24 10.13 30.88 -13.84
CA GLN A 24 10.18 29.69 -14.68
C GLN A 24 11.63 29.16 -14.82
N GLN A 25 12.60 30.06 -15.02
CA GLN A 25 14.01 29.69 -15.07
C GLN A 25 14.50 29.12 -13.73
N ALA A 26 14.10 29.71 -12.61
CA ALA A 26 14.41 29.21 -11.27
C ALA A 26 13.79 27.82 -11.02
N ARG A 27 12.55 27.58 -11.48
CA ARG A 27 11.86 26.30 -11.43
C ARG A 27 12.62 25.21 -12.18
N LEU A 28 13.02 25.49 -13.42
CA LEU A 28 13.80 24.57 -14.24
C LEU A 28 15.17 24.25 -13.61
N GLN A 29 15.87 25.26 -13.09
CA GLN A 29 17.15 25.06 -12.42
C GLN A 29 17.01 24.26 -11.12
N ALA A 30 15.92 24.49 -10.39
CA ALA A 30 15.60 23.75 -9.16
C ALA A 30 15.36 22.26 -9.46
N LEU A 31 14.53 21.94 -10.47
CA LEU A 31 14.30 20.57 -10.92
C LEU A 31 15.60 19.90 -11.35
N ALA A 32 16.38 20.53 -12.20
CA ALA A 32 17.65 19.99 -12.65
C ALA A 32 18.62 19.71 -11.48
N THR A 33 18.68 20.63 -10.50
CA THR A 33 19.50 20.44 -9.27
C THR A 33 18.98 19.27 -8.43
N GLY A 34 17.66 19.11 -8.33
CA GLY A 34 17.03 17.98 -7.65
C GLY A 34 17.36 16.64 -8.29
N LEU A 35 17.37 16.60 -9.60
CA LEU A 35 17.61 15.38 -10.39
C LEU A 35 19.08 14.95 -10.51
N ILE A 36 20.03 15.70 -9.96
CA ILE A 36 21.43 15.31 -9.96
C ILE A 36 21.62 13.96 -9.27
N GLY A 37 22.30 13.03 -9.95
CA GLY A 37 22.57 11.67 -9.49
C GLY A 37 21.54 10.65 -9.98
N GLU A 38 21.97 9.40 -9.97
CA GLU A 38 21.15 8.27 -10.41
C GLU A 38 20.18 7.85 -9.31
N VAL A 39 19.07 7.24 -9.72
CA VAL A 39 18.16 6.54 -8.80
C VAL A 39 18.79 5.20 -8.45
N THR A 40 18.68 4.80 -7.20
CA THR A 40 19.15 3.48 -6.74
C THR A 40 18.42 2.38 -7.53
N PRO A 41 19.16 1.50 -8.23
CA PRO A 41 18.56 0.44 -9.02
C PRO A 41 17.87 -0.59 -8.13
N THR A 42 16.83 -1.22 -8.66
CA THR A 42 16.15 -2.36 -8.03
C THR A 42 16.33 -3.62 -8.86
N SER A 43 15.98 -4.78 -8.29
CA SER A 43 15.93 -6.04 -9.03
C SER A 43 14.85 -6.00 -10.11
N LEU A 44 15.00 -6.85 -11.14
CA LEU A 44 14.03 -6.98 -12.21
C LEU A 44 13.14 -8.21 -12.01
N VAL A 45 11.89 -8.10 -12.43
CA VAL A 45 10.91 -9.19 -12.54
C VAL A 45 10.77 -9.55 -14.01
N SER A 46 11.09 -10.80 -14.35
CA SER A 46 11.13 -11.25 -15.75
C SER A 46 9.88 -12.03 -16.13
N PHE A 47 9.40 -11.83 -17.35
CA PHE A 47 8.33 -12.58 -17.99
C PHE A 47 8.90 -13.27 -19.23
N SER A 48 8.34 -14.45 -19.54
CA SER A 48 8.65 -15.19 -20.77
C SER A 48 7.35 -15.62 -21.43
N SER A 49 7.13 -15.19 -22.64
CA SER A 49 5.96 -15.52 -23.45
C SER A 49 6.38 -16.17 -24.75
N SER A 50 5.84 -17.34 -25.04
CA SER A 50 5.98 -17.98 -26.36
C SER A 50 5.00 -17.44 -27.39
N GLY A 51 4.00 -16.66 -26.95
CA GLY A 51 2.96 -16.11 -27.80
C GLY A 51 1.75 -17.05 -27.99
N ILE A 52 1.48 -17.97 -27.05
CA ILE A 52 0.27 -18.82 -27.09
C ILE A 52 -0.92 -18.01 -26.60
N LEU A 53 -1.86 -17.72 -27.51
CA LEU A 53 -3.04 -16.91 -27.26
C LEU A 53 -4.29 -17.77 -27.05
N ALA A 54 -5.04 -17.54 -25.99
CA ALA A 54 -6.41 -18.02 -25.83
C ALA A 54 -7.43 -16.89 -26.05
N ILE A 55 -8.32 -17.05 -27.01
CA ILE A 55 -9.44 -16.14 -27.27
C ILE A 55 -10.69 -16.75 -26.62
N VAL A 56 -11.24 -16.07 -25.61
CA VAL A 56 -12.41 -16.51 -24.85
C VAL A 56 -13.63 -15.71 -25.27
N GLY A 57 -14.71 -16.37 -25.66
CA GLY A 57 -15.94 -15.64 -26.01
C GLY A 57 -16.91 -16.40 -26.90
N PRO A 58 -17.97 -15.76 -27.41
CA PRO A 58 -18.90 -16.34 -28.38
C PRO A 58 -18.16 -16.79 -29.63
N LEU A 59 -18.44 -18.00 -30.10
CA LEU A 59 -17.71 -18.61 -31.22
C LEU A 59 -17.56 -17.75 -32.47
N PRO A 60 -18.62 -17.05 -32.96
CA PRO A 60 -18.48 -16.22 -34.16
C PRO A 60 -17.52 -15.04 -33.96
N SER A 61 -17.57 -14.39 -32.80
CA SER A 61 -16.70 -13.25 -32.47
C SER A 61 -15.24 -13.70 -32.31
N ALA A 62 -15.02 -14.81 -31.60
CA ALA A 62 -13.68 -15.35 -31.38
C ALA A 62 -13.01 -15.80 -32.69
N LEU A 63 -13.75 -16.42 -33.62
CA LEU A 63 -13.24 -16.78 -34.92
C LEU A 63 -12.93 -15.54 -35.80
N ALA A 64 -13.77 -14.51 -35.75
CA ALA A 64 -13.51 -13.26 -36.49
C ALA A 64 -12.21 -12.60 -36.03
N VAL A 65 -11.99 -12.48 -34.72
CA VAL A 65 -10.74 -11.94 -34.18
C VAL A 65 -9.53 -12.82 -34.51
N ALA A 66 -9.69 -14.14 -34.44
CA ALA A 66 -8.62 -15.06 -34.80
C ALA A 66 -8.20 -14.94 -36.28
N GLN A 67 -9.10 -14.47 -37.18
CA GLN A 67 -8.78 -14.20 -38.61
C GLN A 67 -7.92 -12.94 -38.76
N GLU A 68 -8.13 -11.93 -37.91
CA GLU A 68 -7.41 -10.64 -37.98
C GLU A 68 -6.00 -10.71 -37.37
N LEU A 69 -5.70 -11.73 -36.55
CA LEU A 69 -4.40 -11.93 -35.93
C LEU A 69 -3.53 -12.88 -36.77
N PRO A 70 -2.49 -12.38 -37.48
CA PRO A 70 -1.63 -13.21 -38.34
C PRO A 70 -0.75 -14.20 -37.53
N GLU A 71 -0.41 -15.33 -38.13
CA GLU A 71 0.45 -16.38 -37.49
C GLU A 71 1.84 -15.88 -37.08
N VAL A 72 2.32 -14.79 -37.68
CA VAL A 72 3.66 -14.23 -37.37
C VAL A 72 3.74 -13.69 -35.95
N ASP A 73 2.59 -13.27 -35.40
CA ASP A 73 2.52 -12.56 -34.13
C ASP A 73 2.23 -13.49 -32.93
N VAL A 74 1.71 -14.70 -33.18
CA VAL A 74 1.39 -15.69 -32.13
C VAL A 74 1.85 -17.10 -32.56
N ASP A 75 2.59 -17.81 -31.71
CA ASP A 75 3.08 -19.17 -32.01
C ASP A 75 1.97 -20.23 -31.90
N GLY A 76 0.83 -19.89 -31.33
CA GLY A 76 -0.35 -20.72 -31.24
C GLY A 76 -1.57 -19.91 -30.86
N CYS A 77 -2.70 -20.23 -31.47
CA CYS A 77 -3.97 -19.62 -31.12
C CYS A 77 -5.01 -20.70 -30.87
N LEU A 78 -5.76 -20.56 -29.79
CA LEU A 78 -6.89 -21.44 -29.51
C LEU A 78 -8.11 -20.60 -29.13
N VAL A 79 -9.29 -21.10 -29.42
CA VAL A 79 -10.57 -20.47 -29.06
C VAL A 79 -11.21 -21.26 -27.93
N VAL A 80 -11.62 -20.57 -26.90
CA VAL A 80 -12.50 -21.06 -25.83
C VAL A 80 -13.91 -20.51 -26.10
N ALA A 81 -14.70 -21.30 -26.86
CA ALA A 81 -16.04 -20.88 -27.26
C ALA A 81 -17.05 -21.07 -26.12
N THR A 82 -17.69 -20.00 -25.71
CA THR A 82 -18.70 -20.01 -24.62
C THR A 82 -20.09 -20.47 -25.10
N ASP A 83 -20.27 -20.64 -26.41
CA ASP A 83 -21.49 -21.11 -27.07
C ASP A 83 -21.18 -21.99 -28.31
N GLY A 84 -22.21 -22.51 -28.94
CA GLY A 84 -22.12 -23.18 -30.26
C GLY A 84 -21.74 -24.65 -30.23
N GLY A 85 -21.47 -25.28 -29.07
CA GLY A 85 -21.14 -26.70 -28.93
C GLY A 85 -21.37 -27.23 -27.52
N ASP A 86 -21.17 -28.53 -27.33
CA ASP A 86 -21.31 -29.17 -26.02
C ASP A 86 -20.11 -28.87 -25.13
N PRO A 87 -20.33 -28.43 -23.88
CA PRO A 87 -19.24 -28.09 -22.97
C PRO A 87 -18.22 -29.22 -22.79
N GLY A 88 -16.93 -28.88 -22.88
CA GLY A 88 -15.80 -29.79 -22.73
C GLY A 88 -15.46 -30.58 -24.00
N THR A 89 -16.13 -30.34 -25.12
CA THR A 89 -15.76 -30.89 -26.42
C THR A 89 -14.71 -30.02 -27.11
N THR A 90 -13.89 -30.64 -27.94
CA THR A 90 -12.87 -29.95 -28.75
C THR A 90 -13.07 -30.28 -30.21
N GLU A 91 -12.99 -29.29 -31.08
CA GLU A 91 -12.97 -29.48 -32.52
C GLU A 91 -11.87 -28.63 -33.16
N ILE A 92 -11.48 -28.97 -34.39
CA ILE A 92 -10.56 -28.17 -35.18
C ILE A 92 -11.35 -27.42 -36.24
N ARG A 93 -11.20 -26.12 -36.31
CA ARG A 93 -11.78 -25.26 -37.36
C ARG A 93 -10.69 -24.79 -38.30
N GLU A 94 -10.94 -24.90 -39.58
CA GLU A 94 -10.07 -24.30 -40.59
C GLU A 94 -10.46 -22.83 -40.79
N VAL A 95 -9.50 -21.94 -40.52
CA VAL A 95 -9.67 -20.48 -40.60
C VAL A 95 -8.52 -19.95 -41.44
N GLU A 96 -8.79 -19.47 -42.67
CA GLU A 96 -7.79 -18.95 -43.61
C GLU A 96 -6.58 -19.88 -43.85
N GLY A 97 -6.83 -21.20 -43.88
CA GLY A 97 -5.78 -22.22 -44.08
C GLY A 97 -5.01 -22.59 -42.81
N ARG A 98 -5.42 -22.11 -41.64
CA ARG A 98 -4.89 -22.50 -40.33
C ARG A 98 -5.85 -23.43 -39.61
N SER A 99 -5.31 -24.46 -38.99
CA SER A 99 -6.06 -25.35 -38.10
C SER A 99 -6.15 -24.76 -36.70
N LEU A 100 -7.30 -24.23 -36.37
CA LEU A 100 -7.56 -23.55 -35.10
C LEU A 100 -8.29 -24.47 -34.11
N PRO A 101 -7.69 -24.85 -32.98
CA PRO A 101 -8.38 -25.61 -31.95
C PRO A 101 -9.48 -24.77 -31.29
N VAL A 102 -10.69 -25.32 -31.21
CA VAL A 102 -11.85 -24.71 -30.53
C VAL A 102 -12.28 -25.65 -29.41
N VAL A 103 -12.26 -25.12 -28.19
CA VAL A 103 -12.74 -25.84 -27.00
C VAL A 103 -14.03 -25.17 -26.53
N PHE A 104 -15.10 -25.93 -26.41
CA PHE A 104 -16.40 -25.43 -25.97
C PHE A 104 -16.51 -25.46 -24.46
N GLY A 105 -16.95 -24.36 -23.88
CA GLY A 105 -17.23 -24.22 -22.45
C GLY A 105 -16.88 -22.84 -21.92
N LYS A 106 -17.57 -22.43 -20.87
CA LYS A 106 -17.22 -21.19 -20.14
C LYS A 106 -16.10 -21.51 -19.15
N PRO A 107 -15.01 -20.72 -19.09
CA PRO A 107 -14.01 -20.87 -18.06
C PRO A 107 -14.63 -20.78 -16.65
N ALA A 108 -14.23 -21.70 -15.78
CA ALA A 108 -14.58 -21.69 -14.37
C ALA A 108 -13.66 -20.76 -13.58
N ALA A 109 -12.37 -20.72 -13.96
CA ALA A 109 -11.38 -19.82 -13.41
C ALA A 109 -10.31 -19.48 -14.45
N ILE A 110 -9.75 -18.29 -14.35
CA ILE A 110 -8.53 -17.85 -15.02
C ILE A 110 -7.62 -17.27 -13.94
N GLU A 111 -6.38 -17.70 -13.87
CA GLU A 111 -5.39 -17.23 -12.91
C GLU A 111 -4.04 -17.05 -13.62
N GLY A 112 -3.21 -16.15 -13.13
CA GLY A 112 -1.85 -15.95 -13.62
C GLY A 112 -1.62 -14.64 -14.33
N TYR A 113 -0.61 -14.62 -15.18
CA TYR A 113 -0.09 -13.44 -15.86
C TYR A 113 0.61 -13.84 -17.16
N LEU A 114 1.13 -12.87 -17.91
CA LEU A 114 1.84 -13.04 -19.18
C LEU A 114 2.84 -14.21 -19.13
N GLY A 115 2.64 -15.20 -19.98
CA GLY A 115 3.45 -16.40 -20.05
C GLY A 115 3.09 -17.49 -19.04
N LYS A 116 2.07 -17.28 -18.19
CA LYS A 116 1.68 -18.25 -17.13
C LYS A 116 0.19 -18.21 -16.77
N PHE A 117 -0.69 -18.05 -17.73
CA PHE A 117 -2.13 -18.20 -17.47
C PHE A 117 -2.53 -19.65 -17.35
N LEU A 118 -3.29 -19.95 -16.31
CA LEU A 118 -4.00 -21.21 -16.09
C LEU A 118 -5.49 -20.98 -16.32
N ILE A 119 -6.09 -21.70 -17.24
CA ILE A 119 -7.52 -21.61 -17.56
C ILE A 119 -8.16 -22.95 -17.20
N SER A 120 -9.10 -22.92 -16.25
CA SER A 120 -9.88 -24.09 -15.85
C SER A 120 -11.26 -24.07 -16.52
N LEU A 121 -11.65 -25.18 -17.10
CA LEU A 121 -12.99 -25.42 -17.64
C LEU A 121 -13.72 -26.43 -16.79
N THR A 122 -15.03 -26.34 -16.69
CA THR A 122 -15.86 -27.37 -16.06
C THR A 122 -16.32 -28.39 -17.12
N ARG A 123 -15.96 -29.69 -16.95
CA ARG A 123 -16.44 -30.80 -17.75
C ARG A 123 -17.02 -31.89 -16.85
N ASP A 124 -18.27 -32.28 -17.09
CA ASP A 124 -18.96 -33.33 -16.32
C ASP A 124 -18.92 -33.12 -14.78
N GLY A 125 -18.90 -31.84 -14.33
CA GLY A 125 -18.78 -31.45 -12.91
C GLY A 125 -17.37 -31.54 -12.32
N ALA A 126 -16.35 -31.85 -13.13
CA ALA A 126 -14.94 -31.80 -12.75
C ALA A 126 -14.24 -30.64 -13.42
N GLU A 127 -13.26 -30.03 -12.71
CA GLU A 127 -12.39 -29.01 -13.30
C GLU A 127 -11.33 -29.65 -14.19
N MET A 128 -11.14 -29.09 -15.37
CA MET A 128 -10.15 -29.50 -16.38
C MET A 128 -9.24 -28.28 -16.66
N ASP A 129 -7.94 -28.49 -16.53
CA ASP A 129 -6.91 -27.53 -16.94
C ASP A 129 -6.82 -27.52 -18.46
N LEU A 130 -7.15 -26.41 -19.11
CA LEU A 130 -7.20 -26.27 -20.56
C LEU A 130 -5.86 -26.56 -21.22
N ALA A 131 -4.77 -25.98 -20.69
CA ALA A 131 -3.46 -26.08 -21.31
C ALA A 131 -2.92 -27.51 -21.26
N LYS A 132 -3.18 -28.24 -20.17
CA LYS A 132 -2.84 -29.68 -20.07
C LYS A 132 -3.71 -30.55 -20.97
N ALA A 133 -5.02 -30.27 -21.04
CA ALA A 133 -5.93 -31.02 -21.90
C ALA A 133 -5.62 -30.85 -23.38
N MET A 134 -5.08 -29.69 -23.76
CA MET A 134 -4.65 -29.38 -25.13
C MET A 134 -3.18 -29.69 -25.40
N GLU A 135 -2.46 -30.28 -24.43
CA GLU A 135 -1.04 -30.60 -24.53
C GLU A 135 -0.18 -29.39 -24.97
N LEU A 136 -0.53 -28.17 -24.50
CA LEU A 136 0.19 -26.98 -24.87
C LEU A 136 1.63 -26.99 -24.30
N PRO A 137 2.59 -26.42 -25.02
CA PRO A 137 3.97 -26.31 -24.56
C PRO A 137 4.02 -25.61 -23.17
N GLY A 138 4.74 -26.22 -22.22
CA GLY A 138 4.82 -25.68 -20.85
C GLY A 138 3.57 -25.84 -20.00
N GLY A 139 2.44 -26.33 -20.56
CA GLY A 139 1.19 -26.53 -19.83
C GLY A 139 0.51 -25.22 -19.37
N VAL A 140 0.73 -24.13 -20.10
CA VAL A 140 0.20 -22.79 -19.81
C VAL A 140 -0.26 -22.09 -21.09
N VAL A 141 -1.06 -21.04 -20.93
CA VAL A 141 -1.39 -20.06 -21.96
C VAL A 141 -0.61 -18.79 -21.67
N ASP A 142 -0.06 -18.15 -22.69
CA ASP A 142 0.77 -16.95 -22.48
C ASP A 142 -0.08 -15.67 -22.42
N ILE A 143 -1.12 -15.58 -23.26
CA ILE A 143 -1.93 -14.39 -23.46
C ILE A 143 -3.41 -14.79 -23.46
N VAL A 144 -4.26 -13.96 -22.85
CA VAL A 144 -5.72 -14.17 -22.84
C VAL A 144 -6.42 -12.94 -23.39
N LEU A 145 -7.26 -13.14 -24.40
CA LEU A 145 -8.18 -12.12 -24.92
C LEU A 145 -9.62 -12.55 -24.58
N ASP A 146 -10.21 -11.87 -23.62
CA ASP A 146 -11.57 -12.12 -23.14
C ASP A 146 -12.56 -11.18 -23.85
N LEU A 147 -13.35 -11.73 -24.76
CA LEU A 147 -14.36 -11.00 -25.55
C LEU A 147 -15.72 -10.90 -24.84
N LEU A 148 -15.83 -11.38 -23.61
CA LEU A 148 -17.07 -11.27 -22.84
C LEU A 148 -17.34 -9.81 -22.45
N ARG A 149 -18.62 -9.43 -22.41
CA ARG A 149 -19.03 -8.09 -21.92
C ARG A 149 -18.76 -7.95 -20.43
N GLU A 150 -18.95 -9.02 -19.67
CA GLU A 150 -18.57 -9.15 -18.27
C GLU A 150 -17.33 -10.02 -18.22
N PRO A 151 -16.13 -9.44 -18.05
CA PRO A 151 -14.88 -10.19 -18.08
C PRO A 151 -14.77 -11.15 -16.91
N LEU A 152 -14.00 -12.20 -17.10
CA LEU A 152 -13.78 -13.24 -16.08
C LEU A 152 -12.87 -12.76 -14.94
N LEU A 153 -11.96 -11.83 -15.22
CA LEU A 153 -11.14 -11.16 -14.22
C LEU A 153 -11.62 -9.72 -14.04
N THR A 154 -11.74 -9.30 -12.77
CA THR A 154 -12.36 -8.03 -12.38
C THR A 154 -11.49 -7.09 -11.54
N PRO A 155 -10.17 -7.31 -11.32
CA PRO A 155 -9.36 -6.30 -10.66
C PRO A 155 -9.38 -4.99 -11.46
N GLU A 156 -9.19 -3.84 -10.80
CA GLU A 156 -9.18 -2.53 -11.45
C GLU A 156 -8.05 -2.43 -12.48
N VAL A 157 -6.90 -3.05 -12.18
CA VAL A 157 -5.76 -3.21 -13.09
C VAL A 157 -5.60 -4.68 -13.44
N LEU A 158 -5.86 -4.99 -14.69
CA LEU A 158 -5.83 -6.37 -15.19
C LEU A 158 -4.40 -6.96 -15.20
N PRO A 159 -4.22 -8.28 -15.03
CA PRO A 159 -2.92 -8.93 -15.12
C PRO A 159 -2.23 -8.65 -16.46
N PRO A 160 -0.89 -8.50 -16.50
CA PRO A 160 -0.16 -8.41 -17.77
C PRO A 160 -0.50 -9.58 -18.68
N GLY A 161 -0.81 -9.30 -19.95
CA GLY A 161 -1.19 -10.30 -20.95
C GLY A 161 -2.66 -10.73 -20.94
N TYR A 162 -3.51 -10.17 -20.07
CA TYR A 162 -4.96 -10.37 -20.09
C TYR A 162 -5.65 -9.11 -20.62
N PHE A 163 -6.44 -9.26 -21.66
CA PHE A 163 -7.17 -8.19 -22.35
C PHE A 163 -8.67 -8.45 -22.28
N ALA A 164 -9.45 -7.42 -21.93
CA ALA A 164 -10.90 -7.47 -21.84
C ALA A 164 -11.54 -6.22 -22.45
N PRO A 165 -11.76 -6.15 -23.76
CA PRO A 165 -12.31 -4.98 -24.44
C PRO A 165 -13.80 -4.71 -24.14
N ARG A 166 -14.51 -5.65 -23.48
CA ARG A 166 -15.91 -5.49 -23.00
C ARG A 166 -16.92 -5.10 -24.08
N GLY A 167 -16.62 -5.41 -25.35
CA GLY A 167 -17.46 -5.09 -26.51
C GLY A 167 -17.18 -3.71 -27.13
N ASP A 168 -16.14 -3.00 -26.66
CA ASP A 168 -15.64 -1.79 -27.30
C ASP A 168 -14.70 -2.17 -28.46
N SER A 169 -14.97 -1.65 -29.66
CA SER A 169 -14.17 -1.95 -30.85
C SER A 169 -12.80 -1.27 -30.83
N VAL A 170 -12.69 -0.07 -30.25
CA VAL A 170 -11.40 0.64 -30.15
C VAL A 170 -10.50 -0.09 -29.19
N ALA A 171 -11.00 -0.46 -28.02
CA ALA A 171 -10.26 -1.26 -27.04
C ALA A 171 -9.87 -2.65 -27.58
N LEU A 172 -10.70 -3.24 -28.47
CA LEU A 172 -10.36 -4.50 -29.16
C LEU A 172 -9.18 -4.32 -30.13
N ASP A 173 -9.21 -3.25 -30.93
CA ASP A 173 -8.13 -2.94 -31.87
C ASP A 173 -6.80 -2.69 -31.12
N GLU A 174 -6.85 -1.93 -30.03
CA GLU A 174 -5.69 -1.68 -29.15
C GLU A 174 -5.16 -2.99 -28.53
N ALA A 175 -6.04 -3.85 -28.02
CA ALA A 175 -5.67 -5.16 -27.51
C ALA A 175 -4.99 -6.03 -28.58
N CYS A 176 -5.53 -6.08 -29.79
CA CYS A 176 -4.95 -6.83 -30.90
C CYS A 176 -3.56 -6.28 -31.31
N GLN A 177 -3.37 -4.96 -31.25
CA GLN A 177 -2.05 -4.34 -31.49
C GLN A 177 -1.06 -4.74 -30.39
N SER A 178 -1.46 -4.63 -29.12
CA SER A 178 -0.61 -4.97 -27.98
C SER A 178 -0.21 -6.45 -27.97
N ILE A 179 -1.13 -7.35 -28.30
CA ILE A 179 -0.87 -8.80 -28.35
C ILE A 179 0.30 -9.15 -29.28
N ARG A 180 0.44 -8.43 -30.41
CA ARG A 180 1.52 -8.66 -31.40
C ARG A 180 2.92 -8.48 -30.82
N ASP A 181 3.06 -7.62 -29.84
CA ASP A 181 4.35 -7.27 -29.21
C ASP A 181 4.64 -8.13 -27.96
N LEU A 182 3.73 -9.05 -27.56
CA LEU A 182 3.85 -9.83 -26.32
C LEU A 182 4.53 -11.20 -26.48
N LYS A 183 5.37 -11.39 -27.50
CA LYS A 183 6.20 -12.58 -27.67
C LYS A 183 7.65 -12.27 -27.34
N GLY A 184 8.25 -13.02 -26.42
CA GLY A 184 9.67 -12.84 -26.04
C GLY A 184 9.91 -12.81 -24.54
N GLN A 185 10.96 -12.12 -24.18
CA GLN A 185 11.37 -11.87 -22.78
C GLN A 185 11.08 -10.41 -22.43
N PHE A 186 10.45 -10.19 -21.30
CA PHE A 186 10.11 -8.86 -20.81
C PHE A 186 10.57 -8.70 -19.36
N GLU A 187 10.90 -7.50 -18.97
CA GLU A 187 11.36 -7.19 -17.63
C GLU A 187 10.69 -5.92 -17.14
N LYS A 188 10.39 -5.87 -15.85
CA LYS A 188 9.94 -4.68 -15.15
C LYS A 188 10.66 -4.53 -13.82
N PRO A 189 10.74 -3.33 -13.23
CA PRO A 189 11.29 -3.14 -11.90
C PRO A 189 10.53 -3.96 -10.84
N LEU A 190 11.25 -4.43 -9.83
CA LEU A 190 10.65 -4.89 -8.58
C LEU A 190 10.20 -3.64 -7.80
N TYR A 191 8.92 -3.30 -7.87
CA TYR A 191 8.40 -2.05 -7.32
C TYR A 191 8.25 -2.04 -5.81
N VAL A 192 8.00 -3.20 -5.19
CA VAL A 192 7.66 -3.27 -3.76
C VAL A 192 8.51 -4.32 -3.06
N LEU A 193 9.10 -3.91 -1.93
CA LEU A 193 9.79 -4.79 -0.98
C LEU A 193 8.89 -5.03 0.23
N TYR A 194 8.97 -6.24 0.81
CA TYR A 194 8.21 -6.62 1.99
C TYR A 194 9.11 -7.13 3.11
N ASP A 195 8.95 -6.54 4.30
CA ASP A 195 9.58 -6.96 5.55
C ASP A 195 8.51 -7.54 6.48
N PRO A 196 8.46 -8.88 6.64
CA PRO A 196 7.48 -9.53 7.49
C PRO A 196 7.68 -9.25 8.99
N ASP A 197 8.89 -8.90 9.43
CA ASP A 197 9.23 -8.77 10.85
C ASP A 197 8.55 -7.57 11.52
N ILE A 198 8.25 -6.53 10.74
CA ILE A 198 7.57 -5.32 11.21
C ILE A 198 6.11 -5.22 10.72
N CYS A 199 5.61 -6.27 10.06
CA CYS A 199 4.24 -6.28 9.53
C CYS A 199 3.21 -6.43 10.64
N ALA A 200 2.16 -5.60 10.62
CA ALA A 200 1.07 -5.63 11.58
C ALA A 200 -0.19 -6.38 11.07
N HIS A 201 -0.03 -7.25 10.07
CA HIS A 201 -1.16 -7.95 9.44
C HIS A 201 -1.79 -8.99 10.35
N GLY A 202 -0.98 -9.81 11.00
CA GLY A 202 -1.47 -10.85 11.89
C GLY A 202 -0.45 -11.24 12.96
N ALA A 203 -0.95 -11.77 14.07
CA ALA A 203 -0.12 -12.36 15.12
C ALA A 203 -0.94 -13.37 15.94
N ARG A 204 -0.42 -14.57 16.16
CA ARG A 204 -1.02 -15.64 16.98
C ARG A 204 -2.47 -15.98 16.60
N GLY A 205 -2.75 -16.04 15.30
CA GLY A 205 -4.07 -16.33 14.76
C GLY A 205 -5.06 -15.16 14.84
N ILE A 206 -4.60 -13.95 15.19
CA ILE A 206 -5.42 -12.74 15.29
C ILE A 206 -5.14 -11.84 14.08
N ASN A 207 -6.19 -11.39 13.41
CA ASN A 207 -6.09 -10.46 12.30
C ASN A 207 -5.95 -9.01 12.81
N GLY A 208 -5.06 -8.25 12.18
CA GLY A 208 -4.81 -6.84 12.45
C GLY A 208 -4.96 -5.97 11.21
N CYS A 209 -3.89 -5.32 10.79
CA CYS A 209 -3.88 -4.37 9.68
C CYS A 209 -4.16 -5.03 8.32
N ARG A 210 -5.05 -4.42 7.51
CA ARG A 210 -5.38 -4.86 6.15
C ARG A 210 -5.15 -3.78 5.08
N ARG A 211 -4.61 -2.62 5.47
CA ARG A 211 -4.54 -1.42 4.61
C ARG A 211 -3.98 -1.66 3.22
N CYS A 212 -2.93 -2.46 3.09
CA CYS A 212 -2.30 -2.76 1.81
C CYS A 212 -3.16 -3.64 0.90
N LEU A 213 -3.92 -4.58 1.48
CA LEU A 213 -4.86 -5.43 0.74
C LEU A 213 -6.02 -4.60 0.15
N ASP A 214 -6.51 -3.64 0.96
CA ASP A 214 -7.71 -2.86 0.63
C ASP A 214 -7.44 -1.77 -0.45
N VAL A 215 -6.16 -1.52 -0.81
CA VAL A 215 -5.78 -0.46 -1.76
C VAL A 215 -5.03 -0.97 -3.00
N CYS A 216 -4.90 -2.29 -3.16
CA CYS A 216 -4.19 -2.86 -4.30
C CYS A 216 -5.15 -3.03 -5.49
N PRO A 217 -5.01 -2.24 -6.59
CA PRO A 217 -5.94 -2.32 -7.71
C PRO A 217 -5.73 -3.56 -8.59
N ALA A 218 -4.59 -4.25 -8.44
CA ALA A 218 -4.22 -5.42 -9.25
C ALA A 218 -4.38 -6.75 -8.52
N ASP A 219 -4.94 -6.75 -7.29
CA ASP A 219 -5.06 -7.95 -6.44
C ASP A 219 -3.73 -8.73 -6.27
N ALA A 220 -2.59 -8.01 -6.38
CA ALA A 220 -1.25 -8.60 -6.27
C ALA A 220 -0.85 -8.95 -4.83
N LEU A 221 -1.70 -8.64 -3.85
CA LEU A 221 -1.46 -8.88 -2.43
C LEU A 221 -2.46 -9.90 -1.88
N SER A 222 -1.98 -10.86 -1.14
CA SER A 222 -2.82 -11.87 -0.48
C SER A 222 -2.36 -12.15 0.95
N THR A 223 -3.25 -12.74 1.73
CA THR A 223 -2.95 -13.22 3.09
C THR A 223 -2.44 -14.64 3.05
N VAL A 224 -1.26 -14.89 3.63
CA VAL A 224 -0.71 -16.23 3.82
C VAL A 224 -0.38 -16.43 5.30
N GLY A 225 -1.27 -17.08 6.00
CA GLY A 225 -1.17 -17.22 7.47
C GLY A 225 -1.29 -15.85 8.16
N GLU A 226 -0.26 -15.45 8.88
CA GLU A 226 -0.19 -14.17 9.60
C GLU A 226 0.56 -13.07 8.81
N GLN A 227 0.98 -13.36 7.59
CA GLN A 227 1.79 -12.48 6.75
C GLN A 227 1.09 -12.12 5.44
N ILE A 228 1.62 -11.11 4.78
CA ILE A 228 1.24 -10.72 3.43
C ILE A 228 2.16 -11.45 2.43
N SER A 229 1.59 -11.91 1.34
CA SER A 229 2.32 -12.34 0.16
C SER A 229 2.16 -11.30 -0.95
N VAL A 230 3.24 -11.00 -1.65
CA VAL A 230 3.25 -10.09 -2.80
C VAL A 230 3.54 -10.89 -4.05
N ASP A 231 2.58 -10.97 -4.98
CA ASP A 231 2.85 -11.48 -6.31
C ASP A 231 3.51 -10.37 -7.16
N THR A 232 4.81 -10.49 -7.36
CA THR A 232 5.59 -9.48 -8.07
C THR A 232 5.28 -9.40 -9.57
N HIS A 233 4.71 -10.47 -10.16
CA HIS A 233 4.31 -10.47 -11.56
C HIS A 233 2.97 -9.76 -11.77
N LEU A 234 2.03 -9.88 -10.83
CA LEU A 234 0.77 -9.14 -10.85
C LEU A 234 0.95 -7.66 -10.43
N CYS A 235 2.00 -7.33 -9.68
CA CYS A 235 2.24 -5.98 -9.18
C CYS A 235 2.59 -5.01 -10.33
N HIS A 236 1.75 -4.01 -10.60
CA HIS A 236 1.96 -2.97 -11.61
C HIS A 236 2.69 -1.72 -11.08
N GLY A 237 3.11 -1.72 -9.81
CA GLY A 237 3.84 -0.60 -9.24
C GLY A 237 2.99 0.60 -8.81
N MET A 238 1.65 0.48 -8.72
CA MET A 238 0.74 1.57 -8.31
C MET A 238 1.07 2.21 -6.96
N GLY A 239 1.85 1.55 -6.10
CA GLY A 239 2.50 2.11 -4.92
C GLY A 239 1.62 2.33 -3.69
N SER A 240 0.28 2.36 -3.82
CA SER A 240 -0.65 2.63 -2.71
C SER A 240 -0.48 1.70 -1.51
N CYS A 241 -0.05 0.46 -1.71
CA CYS A 241 0.23 -0.47 -0.62
C CYS A 241 1.40 -0.02 0.25
N SER A 242 2.44 0.60 -0.32
CA SER A 242 3.60 1.11 0.40
C SER A 242 3.29 2.43 1.11
N SER A 243 2.58 3.35 0.46
CA SER A 243 2.16 4.63 1.07
C SER A 243 1.15 4.41 2.20
N ALA A 244 0.21 3.47 2.06
CA ALA A 244 -0.77 3.12 3.09
C ALA A 244 -0.18 2.28 4.25
N CYS A 245 0.98 1.63 4.08
CA CYS A 245 1.57 0.78 5.12
C CYS A 245 2.01 1.61 6.33
N PRO A 246 1.42 1.40 7.53
CA PRO A 246 1.67 2.25 8.69
C PRO A 246 3.02 1.96 9.36
N THR A 247 3.56 0.76 9.18
CA THR A 247 4.86 0.34 9.75
C THR A 247 6.01 0.54 8.80
N GLY A 248 5.75 0.61 7.48
CA GLY A 248 6.77 0.57 6.44
C GLY A 248 7.20 -0.85 6.05
N ALA A 249 6.47 -1.88 6.51
CA ALA A 249 6.70 -3.28 6.10
C ALA A 249 6.63 -3.47 4.58
N LEU A 250 5.75 -2.74 3.91
CA LEU A 250 5.80 -2.58 2.47
C LEU A 250 6.46 -1.25 2.14
N SER A 251 7.48 -1.26 1.32
CA SER A 251 8.23 -0.08 0.89
C SER A 251 8.36 -0.05 -0.63
N TYR A 252 8.26 1.16 -1.21
CA TYR A 252 8.44 1.36 -2.65
C TYR A 252 9.93 1.33 -2.98
N ALA A 253 10.31 0.56 -3.99
CA ALA A 253 11.72 0.27 -4.27
C ALA A 253 12.31 1.10 -5.42
N TYR A 254 11.46 1.67 -6.31
CA TYR A 254 11.96 2.38 -7.49
C TYR A 254 11.02 3.51 -7.97
N PRO A 255 11.41 4.78 -7.78
CA PRO A 255 12.50 5.21 -6.91
C PRO A 255 12.20 4.90 -5.43
N ASN A 256 13.23 4.63 -4.64
CA ASN A 256 13.03 4.42 -3.21
C ASN A 256 12.79 5.76 -2.48
N ARG A 257 12.30 5.68 -1.25
CA ARG A 257 11.98 6.85 -0.42
C ARG A 257 13.16 7.79 -0.22
N VAL A 258 14.36 7.25 -0.04
CA VAL A 258 15.58 8.04 0.20
C VAL A 258 15.91 8.90 -1.02
N ASP A 259 15.83 8.32 -2.21
CA ASP A 259 16.09 9.02 -3.47
C ASP A 259 15.04 10.12 -3.69
N THR A 260 13.76 9.79 -3.51
CA THR A 260 12.65 10.74 -3.65
C THR A 260 12.80 11.94 -2.71
N LEU A 261 13.03 11.70 -1.41
CA LEU A 261 13.18 12.76 -0.42
C LEU A 261 14.44 13.62 -0.66
N ASN A 262 15.56 13.02 -1.05
CA ASN A 262 16.78 13.74 -1.38
C ASN A 262 16.60 14.66 -2.59
N ARG A 263 15.93 14.18 -3.62
CA ARG A 263 15.63 14.96 -4.83
C ARG A 263 14.68 16.11 -4.53
N LEU A 264 13.55 15.85 -3.83
CA LEU A 264 12.60 16.88 -3.43
C LEU A 264 13.27 17.97 -2.57
N ARG A 265 14.05 17.58 -1.56
CA ARG A 265 14.75 18.53 -0.69
C ARG A 265 15.70 19.44 -1.48
N ARG A 266 16.47 18.90 -2.41
CA ARG A 266 17.36 19.69 -3.26
C ARG A 266 16.60 20.65 -4.16
N THR A 267 15.51 20.18 -4.78
CA THR A 267 14.64 20.98 -5.65
C THR A 267 14.04 22.16 -4.88
N ILE A 268 13.41 21.91 -3.74
CA ILE A 268 12.76 22.93 -2.92
C ILE A 268 13.79 23.96 -2.43
N ASN A 269 14.91 23.50 -1.90
CA ASN A 269 15.97 24.38 -1.40
C ASN A 269 16.55 25.26 -2.49
N GLU A 270 16.80 24.73 -3.70
CA GLU A 270 17.34 25.51 -4.80
C GLU A 270 16.34 26.56 -5.30
N PHE A 271 15.04 26.20 -5.45
CA PHE A 271 14.01 27.16 -5.80
C PHE A 271 13.91 28.29 -4.77
N SER A 272 13.83 27.96 -3.49
CA SER A 272 13.73 28.92 -2.40
C SER A 272 14.96 29.84 -2.31
N LYS A 273 16.16 29.31 -2.53
CA LYS A 273 17.40 30.08 -2.56
C LYS A 273 17.46 31.10 -3.71
N GLN A 274 16.97 30.72 -4.89
CA GLN A 274 16.98 31.59 -6.06
C GLN A 274 15.89 32.67 -6.02
N THR A 275 14.72 32.34 -5.48
CA THR A 275 13.52 33.20 -5.57
C THR A 275 13.17 33.92 -4.29
N GLY A 276 13.68 33.47 -3.14
CA GLY A 276 13.22 33.92 -1.82
C GLY A 276 11.77 33.50 -1.49
N ARG A 277 11.20 32.55 -2.23
CA ARG A 277 9.79 32.13 -2.13
C ARG A 277 9.67 30.62 -1.89
N ALA A 278 8.61 30.24 -1.18
CA ALA A 278 8.23 28.84 -1.03
C ALA A 278 7.52 28.33 -2.29
N PRO A 279 7.94 27.22 -2.89
CA PRO A 279 7.22 26.63 -4.02
C PRO A 279 5.97 25.89 -3.57
N ASP A 280 5.04 25.69 -4.50
CA ASP A 280 4.02 24.65 -4.44
C ASP A 280 4.49 23.44 -5.24
N LEU A 281 4.18 22.24 -4.78
CA LEU A 281 4.50 21.00 -5.50
C LEU A 281 3.23 20.41 -6.11
N ALA A 282 3.33 19.95 -7.37
CA ALA A 282 2.27 19.25 -8.05
C ALA A 282 2.73 17.84 -8.41
N PHE A 283 2.32 16.86 -7.65
CA PHE A 283 2.62 15.44 -7.86
C PHE A 283 1.69 14.84 -8.90
N PHE A 284 2.24 14.09 -9.86
CA PHE A 284 1.49 13.32 -10.84
C PHE A 284 2.20 12.01 -11.14
N GLY A 285 1.45 10.98 -11.58
CA GLY A 285 1.99 9.64 -11.81
C GLY A 285 2.12 9.31 -13.29
N GLY A 286 3.14 8.51 -13.61
CA GLY A 286 3.31 7.83 -14.88
C GLY A 286 3.65 8.70 -16.09
N GLU A 287 3.82 8.04 -17.24
CA GLU A 287 4.03 8.72 -18.53
C GLU A 287 2.75 9.31 -19.09
N GLU A 288 1.64 8.59 -18.89
CA GLU A 288 0.31 9.04 -19.35
C GLU A 288 -0.14 10.31 -18.62
N GLY A 289 0.09 10.39 -17.30
CA GLY A 289 -0.16 11.61 -16.52
C GLY A 289 0.67 12.79 -17.01
N GLY A 290 1.95 12.56 -17.39
CA GLY A 290 2.81 13.55 -18.00
C GLY A 290 2.27 14.02 -19.36
N ALA A 291 1.82 13.10 -20.22
CA ALA A 291 1.23 13.44 -21.50
C ALA A 291 -0.04 14.31 -21.36
N GLN A 292 -0.94 13.94 -20.45
CA GLN A 292 -2.16 14.74 -20.20
C GLN A 292 -1.84 16.11 -19.57
N LEU A 293 -0.89 16.18 -18.64
CA LEU A 293 -0.48 17.46 -18.06
C LEU A 293 0.18 18.38 -19.09
N SER A 294 0.82 17.82 -20.12
CA SER A 294 1.43 18.60 -21.20
C SER A 294 0.42 19.47 -21.98
N GLU A 295 -0.85 19.07 -22.03
CA GLU A 295 -1.93 19.84 -22.65
C GLU A 295 -2.25 21.13 -21.87
N HIS A 296 -1.97 21.14 -20.56
CA HIS A 296 -2.22 22.28 -19.65
C HIS A 296 -0.94 23.03 -19.24
N ILE A 297 0.15 22.84 -19.95
CA ILE A 297 1.49 23.30 -19.54
C ILE A 297 1.59 24.81 -19.35
N LEU A 298 0.89 25.60 -20.19
CA LEU A 298 0.88 27.05 -20.14
C LEU A 298 0.05 27.60 -18.97
N GLU A 299 -0.77 26.77 -18.37
CA GLU A 299 -1.62 27.11 -17.24
C GLU A 299 -0.94 26.87 -15.90
N ILE A 300 0.18 26.12 -15.89
CA ILE A 300 0.94 25.84 -14.65
C ILE A 300 1.55 27.15 -14.13
N PRO A 301 1.15 27.63 -12.94
CA PRO A 301 1.72 28.84 -12.37
C PRO A 301 3.23 28.72 -12.18
N ASP A 302 3.96 29.82 -12.34
CA ASP A 302 5.43 29.84 -12.31
C ASP A 302 6.05 29.34 -11.00
N HIS A 303 5.32 29.45 -9.88
CA HIS A 303 5.75 29.02 -8.55
C HIS A 303 5.39 27.56 -8.24
N VAL A 304 4.64 26.89 -9.13
CA VAL A 304 4.31 25.47 -9.00
C VAL A 304 5.38 24.64 -9.66
N ILE A 305 5.96 23.71 -8.93
CA ILE A 305 6.93 22.76 -9.43
C ILE A 305 6.21 21.43 -9.71
N PRO A 306 6.02 21.03 -10.98
CA PRO A 306 5.50 19.73 -11.30
C PRO A 306 6.53 18.67 -10.92
N TRP A 307 6.06 17.60 -10.29
CA TRP A 307 6.89 16.48 -9.81
C TRP A 307 6.29 15.16 -10.27
N ARG A 308 7.03 14.46 -11.12
CA ARG A 308 6.62 13.14 -11.60
C ARG A 308 7.03 12.06 -10.62
N ASP A 309 6.05 11.32 -10.12
CA ASP A 309 6.26 10.04 -9.45
C ASP A 309 6.17 8.89 -10.48
N GLU A 310 6.67 7.71 -10.15
CA GLU A 310 6.44 6.51 -10.99
C GLU A 310 4.94 6.26 -11.13
N GLU A 311 4.25 6.26 -9.99
CA GLU A 311 2.79 6.24 -9.88
C GLU A 311 2.33 7.14 -8.75
N VAL A 312 1.19 7.80 -8.87
CA VAL A 312 0.70 8.77 -7.89
C VAL A 312 0.48 8.17 -6.49
N GLY A 313 0.17 6.89 -6.41
CA GLY A 313 0.03 6.17 -5.14
C GLY A 313 1.35 5.79 -4.47
N SER A 314 2.50 5.97 -5.14
CA SER A 314 3.81 5.56 -4.61
C SER A 314 4.35 6.47 -3.51
N THR A 315 3.89 7.73 -3.46
CA THR A 315 4.20 8.69 -2.40
C THR A 315 3.00 8.89 -1.47
N GLY A 316 3.27 9.27 -0.23
CA GLY A 316 2.23 9.40 0.79
C GLY A 316 2.65 10.30 1.96
N PRO A 317 2.03 10.12 3.14
CA PRO A 317 2.17 11.03 4.29
C PRO A 317 3.61 11.37 4.67
N GLU A 318 4.55 10.42 4.64
CA GLU A 318 5.94 10.65 4.98
C GLU A 318 6.66 11.55 3.97
N VAL A 319 6.32 11.43 2.68
CA VAL A 319 6.88 12.27 1.62
C VAL A 319 6.25 13.64 1.66
N TRP A 320 4.93 13.74 1.81
CA TRP A 320 4.21 15.01 1.79
C TRP A 320 4.52 15.87 3.02
N LEU A 321 4.51 15.30 4.24
CA LEU A 321 4.93 16.03 5.44
C LEU A 321 6.40 16.47 5.36
N SER A 322 7.28 15.65 4.78
CA SER A 322 8.67 16.02 4.55
C SER A 322 8.80 17.16 3.53
N THR A 323 8.01 17.13 2.46
CA THR A 323 7.96 18.16 1.43
C THR A 323 7.60 19.54 2.03
N ILE A 324 6.58 19.58 2.90
CA ILE A 324 6.23 20.79 3.66
C ILE A 324 7.37 21.17 4.62
N ALA A 325 7.96 20.21 5.34
CA ALA A 325 9.09 20.48 6.26
C ALA A 325 10.32 21.01 5.52
N TYR A 326 10.56 20.62 4.26
CA TYR A 326 11.63 21.16 3.42
C TYR A 326 11.37 22.58 2.94
N GLY A 327 10.16 23.10 3.07
CA GLY A 327 9.78 24.47 2.78
C GLY A 327 8.83 24.66 1.61
N ALA A 328 8.16 23.62 1.14
CA ALA A 328 7.04 23.78 0.23
C ALA A 328 5.84 24.40 0.96
N ARG A 329 5.09 25.26 0.28
CA ARG A 329 3.89 25.92 0.82
C ARG A 329 2.69 25.00 0.82
N SER A 330 2.46 24.32 -0.27
CA SER A 330 1.34 23.40 -0.48
C SER A 330 1.70 22.26 -1.43
N ILE A 331 0.83 21.26 -1.46
CA ILE A 331 0.95 20.09 -2.32
C ILE A 331 -0.37 19.90 -3.06
N THR A 332 -0.30 19.72 -4.37
CA THR A 332 -1.40 19.26 -5.20
C THR A 332 -1.06 17.87 -5.73
N VAL A 333 -1.91 16.89 -5.50
CA VAL A 333 -1.78 15.55 -6.06
C VAL A 333 -2.78 15.44 -7.21
N LEU A 334 -2.28 15.21 -8.40
CA LEU A 334 -3.10 15.14 -9.63
C LEU A 334 -3.45 13.69 -9.91
N THR A 335 -4.74 13.41 -10.05
CA THR A 335 -5.26 12.11 -10.52
C THR A 335 -5.88 12.27 -11.89
N PHE A 336 -5.85 11.22 -12.69
CA PHE A 336 -6.29 11.25 -14.10
C PHE A 336 -7.38 10.18 -14.31
N PRO A 337 -8.13 10.22 -15.42
CA PRO A 337 -9.20 9.25 -15.69
C PRO A 337 -8.76 7.78 -15.64
N GLN A 338 -7.51 7.48 -15.99
CA GLN A 338 -6.93 6.14 -15.94
C GLN A 338 -6.41 5.75 -14.54
N THR A 339 -6.31 6.69 -13.58
CA THR A 339 -5.91 6.35 -12.21
C THR A 339 -6.96 5.42 -11.58
N PRO A 340 -6.57 4.23 -11.08
CA PRO A 340 -7.54 3.30 -10.52
C PRO A 340 -8.33 3.91 -9.34
N PRO A 341 -9.63 3.63 -9.22
CA PRO A 341 -10.49 4.18 -8.16
C PRO A 341 -9.96 3.91 -6.75
N SER A 342 -9.42 2.72 -6.48
CA SER A 342 -8.84 2.38 -5.17
C SER A 342 -7.60 3.24 -4.85
N VAL A 343 -6.80 3.60 -5.86
CA VAL A 343 -5.67 4.53 -5.72
C VAL A 343 -6.17 5.92 -5.40
N CYS A 344 -7.18 6.44 -6.13
CA CYS A 344 -7.78 7.76 -5.86
C CYS A 344 -8.29 7.85 -4.41
N VAL A 345 -9.09 6.87 -3.97
CA VAL A 345 -9.62 6.80 -2.59
C VAL A 345 -8.48 6.74 -1.56
N SER A 346 -7.42 5.99 -1.85
CA SER A 346 -6.26 5.89 -0.96
C SER A 346 -5.53 7.21 -0.81
N VAL A 347 -5.28 7.92 -1.92
CA VAL A 347 -4.58 9.21 -1.95
C VAL A 347 -5.41 10.29 -1.23
N GLU A 348 -6.72 10.37 -1.50
CA GLU A 348 -7.64 11.30 -0.82
C GLU A 348 -7.68 11.09 0.70
N ARG A 349 -7.77 9.83 1.14
CA ARG A 349 -7.72 9.48 2.56
C ARG A 349 -6.40 9.93 3.19
N GLN A 350 -5.26 9.65 2.55
CA GLN A 350 -3.94 10.03 3.06
C GLN A 350 -3.75 11.56 3.08
N ALA A 351 -4.28 12.29 2.09
CA ALA A 351 -4.30 13.75 2.10
C ALA A 351 -5.10 14.30 3.28
N SER A 352 -6.27 13.72 3.56
CA SER A 352 -7.07 14.06 4.75
C SER A 352 -6.33 13.77 6.06
N GLU A 353 -5.62 12.64 6.16
CA GLU A 353 -4.79 12.29 7.33
C GLU A 353 -3.66 13.32 7.55
N VAL A 354 -2.98 13.73 6.49
CA VAL A 354 -1.92 14.75 6.53
C VAL A 354 -2.48 16.12 6.89
N ASN A 355 -3.58 16.53 6.25
CA ASN A 355 -4.22 17.81 6.54
C ASN A 355 -4.69 17.89 8.00
N ALA A 356 -5.20 16.80 8.59
CA ALA A 356 -5.57 16.80 10.01
C ALA A 356 -4.37 17.09 10.93
N VAL A 357 -3.18 16.61 10.61
CA VAL A 357 -1.95 16.94 11.33
C VAL A 357 -1.56 18.40 11.10
N LEU A 358 -1.54 18.86 9.85
CA LEU A 358 -1.12 20.20 9.47
C LEU A 358 -2.08 21.27 10.02
N SER A 359 -3.39 21.08 9.92
CA SER A 359 -4.41 21.99 10.48
C SER A 359 -4.29 22.10 12.00
N GLY A 360 -4.04 20.97 12.68
CA GLY A 360 -3.78 20.96 14.10
C GLY A 360 -2.53 21.75 14.50
N LEU A 361 -1.61 21.99 13.58
CA LEU A 361 -0.42 22.81 13.73
C LEU A 361 -0.59 24.24 13.16
N GLY A 362 -1.78 24.61 12.68
CA GLY A 362 -2.10 25.96 12.22
C GLY A 362 -1.92 26.21 10.73
N TRP A 363 -1.66 25.14 9.92
CA TRP A 363 -1.76 25.23 8.45
C TRP A 363 -3.22 25.24 8.01
N THR A 364 -3.46 25.55 6.73
CA THR A 364 -4.81 25.51 6.15
C THR A 364 -5.29 24.05 5.99
N ASP A 365 -6.61 23.84 6.05
CA ASP A 365 -7.23 22.50 5.96
C ASP A 365 -7.01 21.82 4.60
N ASP A 366 -6.52 22.56 3.61
CA ASP A 366 -6.31 22.13 2.24
C ASP A 366 -4.85 22.32 1.77
N THR A 367 -3.90 22.23 2.70
CA THR A 367 -2.46 22.30 2.37
C THR A 367 -2.04 21.18 1.41
N VAL A 368 -2.64 20.00 1.54
CA VAL A 368 -2.51 18.88 0.58
C VAL A 368 -3.86 18.69 -0.11
N LYS A 369 -3.92 18.93 -1.43
CA LYS A 369 -5.13 18.79 -2.25
C LYS A 369 -4.98 17.61 -3.19
N VAL A 370 -6.09 16.90 -3.46
CA VAL A 370 -6.19 15.92 -4.54
C VAL A 370 -7.13 16.48 -5.58
N ILE A 371 -6.66 16.61 -6.81
CA ILE A 371 -7.43 17.24 -7.90
C ILE A 371 -7.48 16.28 -9.08
N PRO A 372 -8.67 15.83 -9.50
CA PRO A 372 -8.82 15.09 -10.74
C PRO A 372 -8.59 16.03 -11.95
N VAL A 373 -7.84 15.57 -12.94
CA VAL A 373 -7.59 16.25 -14.20
C VAL A 373 -8.40 15.54 -15.28
N GLY A 374 -9.15 16.30 -16.12
CA GLY A 374 -9.95 15.74 -17.20
C GLY A 374 -10.76 16.83 -17.90
N GLU A 375 -11.37 16.51 -19.04
CA GLU A 375 -12.08 17.46 -19.91
C GLU A 375 -13.20 18.25 -19.21
N GLU A 376 -13.86 17.66 -18.19
CA GLU A 376 -14.98 18.28 -17.48
C GLU A 376 -14.58 19.19 -16.31
N VAL A 377 -13.33 19.11 -15.84
CA VAL A 377 -12.91 19.75 -14.56
C VAL A 377 -12.27 21.12 -14.77
N GLY A 378 -11.90 21.47 -15.99
CA GLY A 378 -11.15 22.71 -16.29
C GLY A 378 -9.72 22.67 -15.74
N SER A 379 -9.03 23.81 -15.77
CA SER A 379 -7.64 23.88 -15.31
C SER A 379 -7.50 23.53 -13.82
N PRO A 380 -6.65 22.57 -13.45
CA PRO A 380 -6.38 22.22 -12.05
C PRO A 380 -5.76 23.37 -11.24
N TRP A 381 -5.30 24.41 -11.93
CA TRP A 381 -4.65 25.59 -11.37
C TRP A 381 -5.61 26.74 -11.06
N SER A 382 -6.86 26.69 -11.53
CA SER A 382 -7.85 27.75 -11.33
C SER A 382 -8.23 28.00 -9.86
N VAL A 383 -7.93 27.03 -9.00
CA VAL A 383 -8.25 27.08 -7.55
C VAL A 383 -7.17 27.79 -6.73
N ASN A 384 -5.96 28.00 -7.27
CA ASN A 384 -4.80 28.50 -6.52
C ASN A 384 -4.26 29.84 -7.08
N GLY A 385 -5.14 30.77 -7.44
CA GLY A 385 -4.77 32.09 -7.98
C GLY A 385 -3.95 33.01 -7.06
N GLU A 386 -3.42 32.53 -5.95
CA GLU A 386 -2.57 33.31 -5.06
C GLU A 386 -1.09 33.20 -5.45
N VAL A 387 -0.45 34.34 -5.51
CA VAL A 387 0.99 34.49 -5.74
C VAL A 387 1.75 33.72 -4.65
N ALA A 388 2.85 33.06 -5.03
CA ALA A 388 3.75 32.37 -4.09
C ALA A 388 4.02 33.25 -2.85
N ALA A 389 3.74 32.73 -1.66
CA ALA A 389 4.01 33.43 -0.43
C ALA A 389 5.53 33.65 -0.25
N GLU A 390 5.92 34.81 0.24
CA GLU A 390 7.31 35.03 0.64
C GLU A 390 7.64 34.13 1.84
N ILE A 391 8.84 33.55 1.82
CA ILE A 391 9.33 32.79 2.98
C ILE A 391 9.48 33.79 4.15
N THR A 392 8.81 33.51 5.25
CA THR A 392 9.01 34.32 6.46
C THR A 392 10.46 34.16 6.94
N SER A 393 11.08 35.22 7.41
CA SER A 393 12.49 35.25 7.86
C SER A 393 12.81 34.18 8.92
N ASP A 394 11.80 33.68 9.60
CA ASP A 394 11.92 32.77 10.74
C ASP A 394 11.77 31.28 10.34
N TRP A 395 11.28 30.99 9.12
CA TRP A 395 11.17 29.62 8.64
C TRP A 395 12.54 28.98 8.40
N LYS A 396 12.76 27.81 8.99
CA LYS A 396 13.96 26.99 8.77
C LYS A 396 13.59 25.69 8.08
N SER A 397 14.06 25.50 6.87
CA SER A 397 13.87 24.24 6.14
C SER A 397 14.51 23.06 6.86
N ALA A 398 13.83 21.92 6.85
CA ALA A 398 14.37 20.68 7.40
C ALA A 398 15.60 20.21 6.62
N THR A 399 16.57 19.63 7.33
CA THR A 399 17.86 19.21 6.77
C THR A 399 18.07 17.70 6.78
N TYR A 400 17.19 16.93 7.42
CA TYR A 400 17.30 15.47 7.44
C TYR A 400 17.19 14.88 6.04
N ALA A 401 17.94 13.80 5.82
CA ALA A 401 18.00 13.07 4.56
C ALA A 401 18.56 11.65 4.80
N GLY A 402 18.44 10.77 3.82
CA GLY A 402 19.02 9.44 3.88
C GLY A 402 18.39 8.49 4.91
N ILE A 403 17.16 8.75 5.32
CA ILE A 403 16.44 7.92 6.29
C ILE A 403 15.61 6.88 5.54
N GLU A 404 15.91 5.60 5.74
CA GLU A 404 15.19 4.48 5.11
C GLU A 404 13.88 4.13 5.84
N ASP A 405 13.88 4.21 7.16
CA ASP A 405 12.73 3.84 8.00
C ASP A 405 11.59 4.87 7.91
N LYS A 406 10.40 4.40 7.46
CA LYS A 406 9.20 5.23 7.27
C LYS A 406 8.78 5.98 8.52
N ARG A 407 8.76 5.28 9.68
CA ARG A 407 8.32 5.87 10.95
C ARG A 407 9.30 6.95 11.43
N THR A 408 10.59 6.76 11.18
CA THR A 408 11.62 7.74 11.52
C THR A 408 11.49 8.99 10.63
N VAL A 409 11.21 8.84 9.32
CA VAL A 409 10.91 9.99 8.43
C VAL A 409 9.70 10.76 8.92
N LEU A 410 8.58 10.07 9.19
CA LEU A 410 7.36 10.70 9.73
C LEU A 410 7.64 11.47 11.02
N ARG A 411 8.43 10.89 11.96
CA ARG A 411 8.81 11.56 13.19
C ARG A 411 9.61 12.82 12.92
N ALA A 412 10.63 12.72 12.06
CA ALA A 412 11.49 13.86 11.74
C ALA A 412 10.68 15.02 11.11
N ALA A 413 9.74 14.68 10.21
CA ALA A 413 8.85 15.67 9.60
C ALA A 413 7.94 16.34 10.64
N ILE A 414 7.23 15.55 11.45
CA ILE A 414 6.31 16.04 12.47
C ILE A 414 7.06 16.89 13.52
N ASP A 415 8.18 16.40 14.05
CA ASP A 415 8.96 17.13 15.06
C ASP A 415 9.48 18.47 14.51
N HIS A 416 9.90 18.48 13.24
CA HIS A 416 10.32 19.72 12.59
C HIS A 416 9.17 20.71 12.44
N LEU A 417 8.00 20.27 11.95
CA LEU A 417 6.81 21.10 11.76
C LEU A 417 6.30 21.65 13.09
N VAL A 418 6.26 20.84 14.14
CA VAL A 418 5.91 21.28 15.50
C VAL A 418 6.88 22.36 15.99
N ALA A 419 8.18 22.20 15.77
CA ALA A 419 9.19 23.17 16.17
C ALA A 419 9.10 24.52 15.42
N GLN A 420 8.48 24.55 14.23
CA GLN A 420 8.21 25.78 13.48
C GLN A 420 6.87 26.44 13.85
N THR A 421 6.02 25.74 14.61
CA THR A 421 4.69 26.23 14.99
C THR A 421 4.77 27.03 16.29
N CYS A 422 4.32 28.28 16.25
CA CYS A 422 4.10 29.06 17.47
C CYS A 422 2.85 28.51 18.19
N ASP A 423 2.96 28.27 19.51
CA ASP A 423 1.85 27.81 20.34
C ASP A 423 1.17 26.50 19.84
N ALA A 424 1.97 25.50 19.44
CA ALA A 424 1.45 24.19 19.07
C ALA A 424 0.61 23.59 20.22
N PRO A 425 -0.61 23.05 19.94
CA PRO A 425 -1.43 22.41 20.97
C PRO A 425 -0.72 21.17 21.52
N SER A 426 -0.96 20.80 22.77
CA SER A 426 -0.35 19.60 23.36
C SER A 426 -0.82 18.29 22.72
N GLU A 427 -2.03 18.27 22.18
CA GLU A 427 -2.66 17.13 21.51
C GLU A 427 -3.44 17.62 20.28
N ILE A 428 -3.29 16.90 19.15
CA ILE A 428 -4.09 17.07 17.94
C ILE A 428 -5.03 15.86 17.84
N ALA A 429 -6.33 16.10 17.79
CA ALA A 429 -7.32 15.07 17.51
C ALA A 429 -7.23 14.65 16.04
N LEU A 430 -7.15 13.35 15.79
CA LEU A 430 -7.04 12.80 14.43
C LEU A 430 -8.28 11.97 14.06
N PRO A 431 -8.59 11.83 12.77
CA PRO A 431 -9.63 10.95 12.29
C PRO A 431 -9.35 9.49 12.67
N THR A 432 -10.42 8.71 12.87
CA THR A 432 -10.31 7.27 13.10
C THR A 432 -9.59 6.59 11.92
N GLY A 433 -8.69 5.69 12.22
CA GLY A 433 -7.92 4.96 11.21
C GLY A 433 -6.54 5.57 10.90
N VAL A 434 -6.20 6.76 11.39
CA VAL A 434 -4.84 7.32 11.25
C VAL A 434 -3.84 6.48 12.07
N PRO A 435 -2.59 6.22 11.58
CA PRO A 435 -1.62 5.36 12.26
C PRO A 435 -0.87 6.06 13.41
N PHE A 436 -1.57 6.91 14.14
CA PHE A 436 -1.09 7.60 15.34
C PHE A 436 -2.17 7.59 16.41
N GLY A 437 -1.81 7.28 17.64
CA GLY A 437 -2.78 7.35 18.71
C GLY A 437 -2.41 6.65 19.99
N GLU A 438 -3.33 6.75 20.91
CA GLU A 438 -3.28 6.23 22.27
C GLU A 438 -3.90 4.83 22.35
N VAL A 439 -3.30 3.98 23.17
CA VAL A 439 -3.94 2.79 23.72
C VAL A 439 -4.45 3.11 25.11
N ARG A 440 -5.75 2.95 25.32
CA ARG A 440 -6.40 3.09 26.62
C ARG A 440 -6.67 1.73 27.22
N VAL A 441 -6.47 1.62 28.51
CA VAL A 441 -6.71 0.37 29.24
C VAL A 441 -7.68 0.65 30.40
N ASP A 442 -8.79 -0.09 30.40
CA ASP A 442 -9.68 -0.17 31.54
C ASP A 442 -8.99 -1.02 32.63
N ARG A 443 -8.49 -0.36 33.67
CA ARG A 443 -7.70 -0.98 34.74
C ARG A 443 -8.49 -1.98 35.56
N GLU A 444 -9.81 -1.81 35.68
CA GLU A 444 -10.68 -2.70 36.44
C GLU A 444 -10.93 -4.02 35.69
N LYS A 445 -10.95 -3.96 34.35
CA LYS A 445 -11.09 -5.16 33.51
C LYS A 445 -9.76 -5.87 33.24
N CYS A 446 -8.66 -5.13 33.20
CA CYS A 446 -7.36 -5.62 32.79
C CYS A 446 -6.74 -6.54 33.85
N THR A 447 -6.56 -7.81 33.52
CA THR A 447 -5.94 -8.84 34.40
C THR A 447 -4.42 -8.93 34.27
N LEU A 448 -3.79 -8.04 33.48
CA LEU A 448 -2.34 -8.09 33.19
C LEU A 448 -1.87 -9.45 32.62
N CYS A 449 -2.70 -10.06 31.75
CA CYS A 449 -2.39 -11.37 31.14
C CYS A 449 -1.30 -11.29 30.05
N MET A 450 -0.86 -10.09 29.67
CA MET A 450 0.15 -9.77 28.64
C MET A 450 -0.18 -10.29 27.23
N GLY A 451 -1.42 -10.65 26.94
CA GLY A 451 -1.87 -11.05 25.60
C GLY A 451 -1.61 -9.97 24.57
N CYS A 452 -1.92 -8.70 24.89
CA CYS A 452 -1.69 -7.53 24.03
C CYS A 452 -0.20 -7.26 23.76
N VAL A 453 0.70 -7.54 24.69
CA VAL A 453 2.15 -7.43 24.50
C VAL A 453 2.62 -8.43 23.46
N SER A 454 2.12 -9.68 23.58
CA SER A 454 2.58 -10.80 22.75
C SER A 454 2.20 -10.69 21.26
N VAL A 455 1.24 -9.82 20.92
CA VAL A 455 0.78 -9.59 19.54
C VAL A 455 1.18 -8.22 18.97
N CYS A 456 1.84 -7.36 19.75
CA CYS A 456 2.22 -6.03 19.30
C CYS A 456 3.48 -6.08 18.42
N PRO A 457 3.37 -5.88 17.09
CA PRO A 457 4.51 -6.06 16.16
C PRO A 457 5.52 -4.92 16.26
N THR A 458 5.08 -3.75 16.71
CA THR A 458 5.92 -2.54 16.77
C THR A 458 6.55 -2.29 18.15
N GLY A 459 6.30 -3.17 19.12
CA GLY A 459 6.77 -2.97 20.49
C GLY A 459 6.21 -1.70 21.14
N ALA A 460 5.00 -1.28 20.77
CA ALA A 460 4.34 -0.15 21.41
C ALA A 460 3.84 -0.50 22.81
N ILE A 461 3.36 -1.73 23.01
CA ILE A 461 2.92 -2.25 24.32
C ILE A 461 4.00 -3.18 24.85
N LEU A 462 4.38 -2.97 26.11
CA LEU A 462 5.51 -3.62 26.73
C LEU A 462 5.14 -4.17 28.12
N ASP A 463 5.70 -5.32 28.47
CA ASP A 463 5.66 -5.87 29.82
C ASP A 463 6.84 -5.38 30.68
N ASN A 464 6.80 -5.72 31.96
CA ASN A 464 7.93 -5.58 32.85
C ASN A 464 8.25 -6.97 33.44
N LYS A 465 9.54 -7.39 33.34
CA LYS A 465 9.98 -8.71 33.80
C LYS A 465 9.99 -8.87 35.34
N ASP A 466 10.11 -7.76 36.06
CA ASP A 466 10.27 -7.75 37.50
C ASP A 466 8.95 -7.69 38.27
N ARG A 467 7.91 -7.12 37.61
CA ARG A 467 6.58 -6.97 38.22
C ARG A 467 5.48 -6.98 37.15
N PRO A 468 4.24 -7.37 37.49
CA PRO A 468 3.10 -7.25 36.59
C PRO A 468 2.83 -5.77 36.27
N CYS A 469 3.26 -5.34 35.11
CA CYS A 469 3.14 -3.94 34.68
C CYS A 469 3.04 -3.89 33.17
N LEU A 470 1.97 -3.29 32.69
CA LEU A 470 1.72 -3.00 31.28
C LEU A 470 2.08 -1.56 31.00
N SER A 471 2.94 -1.33 30.04
CA SER A 471 3.40 0.00 29.66
C SER A 471 3.30 0.23 28.15
N PHE A 472 3.37 1.50 27.72
CA PHE A 472 3.10 1.91 26.36
C PHE A 472 4.02 3.06 25.93
N ILE A 473 4.53 2.96 24.70
CA ILE A 473 5.23 4.03 23.98
C ILE A 473 4.36 4.44 22.81
N GLU A 474 3.77 5.63 22.88
CA GLU A 474 2.74 6.08 21.94
C GLU A 474 3.26 6.19 20.50
N TRP A 475 4.51 6.66 20.33
CA TRP A 475 5.10 6.80 19.00
C TRP A 475 5.21 5.48 18.23
N ASN A 476 5.41 4.37 18.93
CA ASN A 476 5.53 3.05 18.29
C ASN A 476 4.18 2.50 17.84
N CYS A 477 3.06 3.04 18.34
CA CYS A 477 1.72 2.56 17.99
C CYS A 477 1.32 2.95 16.57
N VAL A 478 0.82 1.99 15.81
CA VAL A 478 0.30 2.18 14.45
C VAL A 478 -1.21 1.95 14.35
N GLN A 479 -1.91 1.88 15.48
CA GLN A 479 -3.37 1.73 15.57
C GLN A 479 -3.90 0.52 14.75
N CYS A 480 -3.18 -0.63 14.77
CA CYS A 480 -3.51 -1.80 13.96
C CYS A 480 -4.63 -2.67 14.52
N GLY A 481 -5.05 -2.47 15.79
CA GLY A 481 -6.14 -3.22 16.42
C GLY A 481 -5.77 -4.59 17.01
N LEU A 482 -4.56 -5.13 16.75
CA LEU A 482 -4.17 -6.46 17.25
C LEU A 482 -4.33 -6.60 18.77
N CYS A 483 -3.89 -5.61 19.54
CA CYS A 483 -3.98 -5.65 21.01
C CYS A 483 -5.43 -5.60 21.53
N GLU A 484 -6.30 -4.87 20.85
CA GLU A 484 -7.73 -4.78 21.15
C GLU A 484 -8.41 -6.13 20.88
N ASN A 485 -8.18 -6.70 19.69
CA ASN A 485 -8.71 -8.01 19.30
C ASN A 485 -8.14 -9.17 20.14
N ALA A 486 -6.91 -9.04 20.65
CA ALA A 486 -6.26 -10.03 21.51
C ALA A 486 -6.73 -9.99 22.95
N CYS A 487 -7.43 -8.94 23.40
CA CYS A 487 -7.78 -8.77 24.81
C CYS A 487 -8.99 -9.64 25.18
N PRO A 488 -8.84 -10.70 25.98
CA PRO A 488 -9.94 -11.59 26.35
C PRO A 488 -10.95 -10.94 27.29
N GLU A 489 -10.58 -9.82 27.91
CA GLU A 489 -11.41 -9.08 28.86
C GLU A 489 -12.05 -7.83 28.26
N GLY A 490 -11.77 -7.52 26.96
CA GLY A 490 -12.26 -6.29 26.31
C GLY A 490 -11.84 -5.02 27.07
N ALA A 491 -10.60 -5.00 27.58
CA ALA A 491 -10.09 -3.92 28.41
C ALA A 491 -9.31 -2.87 27.62
N ILE A 492 -9.18 -3.02 26.30
CA ILE A 492 -8.37 -2.13 25.45
C ILE A 492 -9.27 -1.39 24.47
N ASP A 493 -9.03 -0.10 24.34
CA ASP A 493 -9.65 0.82 23.38
C ASP A 493 -8.58 1.68 22.71
N LEU A 494 -8.78 2.00 21.44
CA LEU A 494 -7.87 2.80 20.62
C LEU A 494 -8.43 4.21 20.39
N LYS A 495 -7.61 5.23 20.58
CA LYS A 495 -7.97 6.63 20.28
C LYS A 495 -6.96 7.25 19.33
N ALA A 496 -7.41 7.65 18.15
CA ALA A 496 -6.59 8.38 17.19
C ALA A 496 -6.27 9.79 17.72
N ARG A 497 -4.98 10.12 17.81
CA ARG A 497 -4.47 11.44 18.20
C ARG A 497 -3.00 11.57 17.88
N LEU A 498 -2.47 12.78 17.91
CA LEU A 498 -1.04 13.07 17.89
C LEU A 498 -0.68 13.99 19.07
N LEU A 499 0.21 13.55 19.94
CA LEU A 499 0.86 14.42 20.93
C LEU A 499 1.97 15.22 20.23
N THR A 500 2.04 16.52 20.46
CA THR A 500 3.04 17.38 19.80
C THR A 500 4.39 17.33 20.51
N ASP A 501 4.43 17.13 21.84
CA ASP A 501 5.69 16.94 22.56
C ASP A 501 6.31 15.57 22.23
N SER A 502 7.46 15.60 21.55
CA SER A 502 8.20 14.40 21.14
C SER A 502 8.71 13.58 22.33
N ASN A 503 9.05 14.23 23.46
CA ASN A 503 9.50 13.53 24.66
C ASN A 503 8.37 12.71 25.25
N ILE A 504 7.17 13.29 25.38
CA ILE A 504 5.98 12.58 25.90
C ILE A 504 5.58 11.43 24.97
N ARG A 505 5.65 11.61 23.64
CA ARG A 505 5.36 10.54 22.67
C ARG A 505 6.32 9.35 22.78
N MET A 506 7.58 9.61 23.11
CA MET A 506 8.63 8.60 23.24
C MET A 506 8.72 8.02 24.65
N GLU A 507 8.09 8.65 25.64
CA GLU A 507 8.12 8.20 27.02
C GLU A 507 7.35 6.89 27.21
N ARG A 508 7.96 5.98 27.97
CA ARG A 508 7.32 4.74 28.37
C ARG A 508 6.39 5.03 29.56
N ARG A 509 5.09 5.14 29.31
CA ARG A 509 4.09 5.35 30.36
C ARG A 509 3.44 4.04 30.82
N ILE A 510 3.09 3.97 32.11
CA ILE A 510 2.40 2.82 32.69
C ILE A 510 0.90 2.91 32.41
N LEU A 511 0.35 1.89 31.76
CA LEU A 511 -1.08 1.75 31.52
C LEU A 511 -1.80 1.08 32.68
N ASN A 512 -1.24 -0.03 33.18
CA ASN A 512 -1.74 -0.76 34.35
C ASN A 512 -0.60 -1.47 35.08
N GLU A 513 -0.68 -1.56 36.40
CA GLU A 513 0.25 -2.32 37.23
C GLU A 513 -0.45 -2.86 38.47
N GLU A 514 0.03 -3.97 38.97
CA GLU A 514 -0.46 -4.63 40.17
C GLU A 514 0.68 -5.26 40.98
N GLU A 515 0.47 -5.41 42.27
CA GLU A 515 1.38 -6.24 43.08
C GLU A 515 1.26 -7.73 42.68
N PRO A 516 2.38 -8.45 42.55
CA PRO A 516 2.33 -9.84 42.16
C PRO A 516 1.68 -10.71 43.25
N PHE A 517 0.75 -11.58 42.82
CA PHE A 517 0.16 -12.59 43.71
C PHE A 517 1.20 -13.64 44.10
N LYS A 518 1.29 -13.90 45.41
CA LYS A 518 2.25 -14.88 45.98
C LYS A 518 1.63 -16.25 46.12
N CYS A 519 2.34 -17.28 45.67
CA CYS A 519 1.94 -18.66 45.77
C CYS A 519 1.65 -19.05 47.23
N LEU A 520 0.48 -19.62 47.51
CA LEU A 520 0.10 -20.08 48.86
C LEU A 520 0.97 -21.22 49.38
N GLY A 521 1.71 -21.94 48.52
CA GLY A 521 2.58 -23.06 48.89
C GLY A 521 4.01 -22.67 49.21
N CYS A 522 4.62 -21.73 48.47
CA CYS A 522 6.04 -21.40 48.60
C CYS A 522 6.34 -19.90 48.69
N GLY A 523 5.32 -19.01 48.56
CA GLY A 523 5.50 -17.57 48.62
C GLY A 523 6.10 -16.93 47.37
N LYS A 524 6.45 -17.70 46.31
CA LYS A 524 6.98 -17.17 45.05
C LYS A 524 5.92 -16.36 44.34
N PRO A 525 6.22 -15.14 43.84
CA PRO A 525 5.33 -14.40 42.97
C PRO A 525 5.18 -15.12 41.64
N PHE A 526 3.96 -15.19 41.04
CA PHE A 526 3.75 -15.93 39.79
C PHE A 526 2.62 -15.43 38.90
N THR A 527 1.70 -14.61 39.40
CA THR A 527 0.55 -14.03 38.64
C THR A 527 0.07 -12.75 39.34
N THR A 528 -1.11 -12.26 39.02
CA THR A 528 -1.78 -11.09 39.63
C THR A 528 -2.98 -11.51 40.46
N GLN A 529 -3.40 -10.64 41.40
CA GLN A 529 -4.61 -10.87 42.19
C GLN A 529 -5.85 -10.86 41.28
N SER A 530 -5.94 -9.87 40.35
CA SER A 530 -7.02 -9.74 39.38
C SER A 530 -7.15 -10.98 38.47
N MET A 531 -6.04 -11.58 38.04
CA MET A 531 -6.04 -12.81 37.26
C MET A 531 -6.62 -14.01 38.07
N ILE A 532 -6.23 -14.14 39.35
CA ILE A 532 -6.76 -15.22 40.22
C ILE A 532 -8.27 -15.06 40.41
N GLU A 533 -8.73 -13.86 40.75
CA GLU A 533 -10.15 -13.56 40.93
C GLU A 533 -10.97 -13.84 39.67
N LYS A 534 -10.47 -13.46 38.51
CA LYS A 534 -11.13 -13.72 37.24
C LYS A 534 -11.17 -15.21 36.89
N MET A 535 -10.10 -15.96 37.21
CA MET A 535 -10.11 -17.42 37.03
C MET A 535 -11.10 -18.07 37.98
N GLU A 536 -11.17 -17.65 39.25
CA GLU A 536 -12.15 -18.15 40.22
C GLU A 536 -13.58 -17.87 39.72
N GLU A 537 -13.88 -16.68 39.22
CA GLU A 537 -15.17 -16.30 38.65
C GLU A 537 -15.56 -17.19 37.44
N LYS A 538 -14.65 -17.30 36.46
CA LYS A 538 -14.89 -18.08 35.22
C LYS A 538 -15.01 -19.59 35.47
N LEU A 539 -14.37 -20.11 36.51
CA LEU A 539 -14.36 -21.53 36.83
C LEU A 539 -15.33 -21.90 37.95
N ALA A 540 -16.02 -20.90 38.52
CA ALA A 540 -17.04 -21.15 39.55
C ALA A 540 -18.14 -22.06 38.99
N GLY A 541 -18.43 -23.17 39.70
CA GLY A 541 -19.40 -24.17 39.26
C GLY A 541 -18.89 -25.20 38.25
N HIS A 542 -17.64 -25.12 37.80
CA HIS A 542 -17.05 -26.16 36.96
C HIS A 542 -16.56 -27.33 37.81
N ARG A 543 -17.09 -28.53 37.57
CA ARG A 543 -16.89 -29.75 38.37
C ARG A 543 -15.42 -30.11 38.70
N MET A 544 -14.49 -29.78 37.82
CA MET A 544 -13.05 -30.01 38.00
C MET A 544 -12.37 -29.04 38.98
N PHE A 545 -13.02 -27.92 39.29
CA PHE A 545 -12.51 -26.86 40.16
C PHE A 545 -13.26 -26.74 41.49
N GLU A 546 -14.07 -27.74 41.86
CA GLU A 546 -14.68 -27.82 43.18
C GLU A 546 -13.63 -28.18 44.23
N GLY A 547 -13.75 -27.65 45.45
CA GLY A 547 -12.85 -27.95 46.56
C GLY A 547 -11.39 -27.59 46.33
N ASP A 548 -10.49 -28.57 46.37
CA ASP A 548 -9.04 -28.37 46.20
C ASP A 548 -8.64 -27.89 44.82
N GLY A 549 -9.49 -28.07 43.80
CA GLY A 549 -9.27 -27.56 42.46
C GLY A 549 -9.16 -26.03 42.41
N MET A 550 -10.03 -25.31 43.14
CA MET A 550 -9.95 -23.84 43.24
C MET A 550 -8.71 -23.37 44.01
N ARG A 551 -8.32 -24.09 45.08
CA ARG A 551 -7.10 -23.77 45.82
C ARG A 551 -5.86 -23.87 44.93
N ARG A 552 -5.81 -24.82 43.98
CA ARG A 552 -4.69 -25.03 43.06
C ARG A 552 -4.48 -23.86 42.11
N LEU A 553 -5.49 -23.05 41.83
CA LEU A 553 -5.34 -21.81 41.06
C LEU A 553 -4.40 -20.81 41.76
N LYS A 554 -4.33 -20.86 43.10
CA LYS A 554 -3.50 -20.00 43.95
C LYS A 554 -2.08 -20.56 44.19
N LEU A 555 -1.71 -21.63 43.50
CA LEU A 555 -0.38 -22.24 43.57
C LEU A 555 0.41 -21.97 42.30
N CYS A 556 1.70 -21.67 42.43
CA CYS A 556 2.60 -21.60 41.27
C CYS A 556 2.73 -22.98 40.61
N GLU A 557 3.24 -23.02 39.40
CA GLU A 557 3.37 -24.25 38.60
C GLU A 557 4.01 -25.41 39.39
N ASP A 558 5.16 -25.18 40.01
CA ASP A 558 5.88 -26.19 40.81
C ASP A 558 5.06 -26.73 41.99
N CYS A 559 4.37 -25.84 42.72
CA CYS A 559 3.55 -26.21 43.85
C CYS A 559 2.26 -26.91 43.43
N ARG A 560 1.69 -26.54 42.28
CA ARG A 560 0.50 -27.19 41.73
C ARG A 560 0.78 -28.64 41.37
N VAL A 561 1.91 -28.89 40.69
CA VAL A 561 2.35 -30.23 40.33
C VAL A 561 2.56 -31.07 41.60
N LYS A 562 3.28 -30.54 42.58
CA LYS A 562 3.51 -31.25 43.86
C LYS A 562 2.21 -31.57 44.59
N ASP A 563 1.24 -30.69 44.58
CA ASP A 563 -0.07 -30.87 45.23
C ASP A 563 -0.88 -31.97 44.53
N MET A 564 -0.86 -32.02 43.18
CA MET A 564 -1.55 -33.06 42.40
C MET A 564 -0.99 -34.49 42.65
N PHE A 565 0.31 -34.60 42.92
CA PHE A 565 0.93 -35.91 43.20
C PHE A 565 0.81 -36.33 44.66
N LYS A 566 0.59 -35.44 45.64
CA LYS A 566 0.36 -35.78 47.05
C LYS A 566 -0.98 -36.46 47.27
N GLU A 567 -2.00 -36.21 46.45
CA GLU A 567 -3.31 -36.88 46.57
C GLU A 567 -3.33 -38.30 46.00
N LYS A 568 -2.28 -38.74 45.32
CA LYS A 568 -2.17 -40.10 44.74
C LYS A 568 -1.35 -41.06 45.63
N SER A 569 -0.84 -40.59 46.76
CA SER A 569 -0.18 -41.40 47.79
C SER A 569 -1.06 -41.51 49.03
#